data_8511866311540b0d7bc1209a7635a25a
#
_entry.id   8511866311540b0d7bc1209a7635a25a
#
_cell.length_a   1.000
_cell.length_b   1.000
_cell.length_c   1.000
_cell.angle_alpha   90.00
_cell.angle_beta   90.00
_cell.angle_gamma   90.00
#
_symmetry.space_group_name_H-M   'P 1'
#
loop_
_entity.id
_entity.type
_entity.pdbx_description
1 polymer ?
#
loop_
_entity_poly.entity_id
_entity_poly.type
_entity_poly.pdbx_seq_one_letter_code
_entity_poly.pdbx_strand_id
1 'polypeptide(L)'
;MTASEPELNIVWTPQKGPQQALVDCPLPLIGYGGARGGGKTDGVLGKFGILAEMLGERFNAIFFRRELPQADDLIERAKQIYLPLEAHYNDQKKQFTFASGGRLRFRPLGSNADAEKYQGQNLSHAAIEEAGNYPTPEPIFKLFGALRGTETQMILTFNPGGPGHKWLKDLFIKPAPKGWKVLQWKITEDKSVPYIYIPSRVQDNQILLQKDPGYIDRLHMVGSPELVRAWLEGDFEIHEGSYFPEFSTKHIIRPFNVPKHWPRYLGYDWGYTSNFAAVWGAVCSGKTDEGQNIELPKGAIVIYRELYGKQIENKDQAERIASLSVGEDPISVADPSIFNSNGGPTINDQFAAVFSKYNHPIFRRADNERVSGWTQIRRRLQAEAPLLYIFDTCTYLIETLPSLQMDKRQMEDVDSTGDDHAADALRYLCKERLMDSTFSSAVPKSVHRGKVHLQLYVNEIRKNQKRTVI
;
A
#
# COMPACT_ATOMS: atom_id res chain seq x y z
N MET A 1 -60.21 18.40 -13.84
CA MET A 1 -59.10 18.68 -12.93
C MET A 1 -58.18 17.48 -13.05
N THR A 2 -57.13 17.61 -13.85
CA THR A 2 -56.06 16.59 -13.97
C THR A 2 -55.22 16.70 -12.71
N ALA A 3 -55.26 15.69 -11.87
CA ALA A 3 -54.33 15.60 -10.75
C ALA A 3 -52.89 15.59 -11.33
N SER A 4 -52.12 16.64 -11.01
CA SER A 4 -50.68 16.64 -11.30
C SER A 4 -50.06 15.45 -10.58
N GLU A 5 -49.36 14.59 -11.32
CA GLU A 5 -48.53 13.55 -10.70
C GLU A 5 -47.60 14.21 -9.67
N PRO A 6 -47.45 13.63 -8.47
CA PRO A 6 -46.56 14.21 -7.46
C PRO A 6 -45.13 14.26 -8.06
N GLU A 7 -44.54 15.45 -8.07
CA GLU A 7 -43.12 15.63 -8.45
C GLU A 7 -42.27 14.78 -7.53
N LEU A 8 -41.66 13.75 -8.08
CA LEU A 8 -40.72 12.89 -7.34
C LEU A 8 -39.50 13.72 -6.93
N ASN A 9 -39.38 14.00 -5.65
CA ASN A 9 -38.20 14.65 -5.09
C ASN A 9 -37.02 13.64 -5.02
N ILE A 10 -36.17 13.62 -6.04
CA ILE A 10 -35.03 12.73 -6.12
C ILE A 10 -33.91 13.31 -5.27
N VAL A 11 -33.68 12.71 -4.11
CA VAL A 11 -32.61 13.08 -3.16
C VAL A 11 -31.24 12.66 -3.62
N TRP A 12 -31.14 11.47 -4.20
CA TRP A 12 -29.89 10.88 -4.67
C TRP A 12 -30.14 9.93 -5.84
N THR A 13 -29.21 9.92 -6.78
CA THR A 13 -29.19 8.96 -7.89
C THR A 13 -27.74 8.60 -8.23
N PRO A 14 -27.46 7.33 -8.58
CA PRO A 14 -26.11 6.94 -8.98
C PRO A 14 -25.71 7.63 -10.27
N GLN A 15 -24.46 8.08 -10.34
CA GLN A 15 -23.89 8.52 -11.61
C GLN A 15 -23.64 7.30 -12.51
N LYS A 16 -23.81 7.47 -13.82
CA LYS A 16 -23.57 6.40 -14.81
C LYS A 16 -22.13 5.88 -14.68
N GLY A 17 -21.98 4.58 -14.90
CA GLY A 17 -20.69 3.91 -14.83
C GLY A 17 -20.42 3.25 -13.45
N PRO A 18 -19.31 3.54 -12.76
CA PRO A 18 -18.92 2.81 -11.55
C PRO A 18 -19.92 2.88 -10.40
N GLN A 19 -20.57 4.05 -10.15
CA GLN A 19 -21.59 4.14 -9.10
C GLN A 19 -22.84 3.31 -9.41
N GLN A 20 -23.33 3.37 -10.65
CA GLN A 20 -24.46 2.55 -11.09
C GLN A 20 -24.12 1.05 -10.97
N ALA A 21 -22.94 0.66 -11.44
CA ALA A 21 -22.50 -0.72 -11.34
C ALA A 21 -22.35 -1.20 -9.87
N LEU A 22 -21.90 -0.31 -8.96
CA LEU A 22 -21.87 -0.61 -7.54
C LEU A 22 -23.28 -0.88 -7.01
N VAL A 23 -24.25 -0.02 -7.34
CA VAL A 23 -25.64 -0.17 -6.90
C VAL A 23 -26.23 -1.49 -7.38
N ASP A 24 -26.02 -1.82 -8.63
CA ASP A 24 -26.59 -3.01 -9.28
C ASP A 24 -25.86 -4.32 -8.91
N CYS A 25 -24.67 -4.24 -8.32
CA CYS A 25 -23.84 -5.41 -8.02
C CYS A 25 -24.38 -6.21 -6.82
N PRO A 26 -24.77 -7.49 -7.00
CA PRO A 26 -25.25 -8.34 -5.93
C PRO A 26 -24.16 -9.17 -5.26
N LEU A 27 -22.90 -9.07 -5.68
CA LEU A 27 -21.82 -9.94 -5.23
C LEU A 27 -21.48 -9.72 -3.75
N PRO A 28 -21.12 -10.77 -2.99
CA PRO A 28 -20.87 -10.69 -1.56
C PRO A 28 -19.61 -9.92 -1.17
N LEU A 29 -18.65 -9.78 -2.08
CA LEU A 29 -17.45 -8.96 -1.86
C LEU A 29 -17.21 -8.05 -3.06
N ILE A 30 -17.15 -6.75 -2.79
CA ILE A 30 -16.95 -5.71 -3.81
C ILE A 30 -15.74 -4.86 -3.43
N GLY A 31 -14.74 -4.81 -4.28
CA GLY A 31 -13.68 -3.81 -4.24
C GLY A 31 -14.06 -2.62 -5.11
N TYR A 32 -14.43 -1.50 -4.50
CA TYR A 32 -14.73 -0.26 -5.20
C TYR A 32 -13.55 0.70 -5.06
N GLY A 33 -12.59 0.58 -5.96
CA GLY A 33 -11.28 1.22 -5.86
C GLY A 33 -10.97 2.15 -7.01
N GLY A 34 -9.81 2.80 -6.95
CA GLY A 34 -9.30 3.66 -8.01
C GLY A 34 -9.03 5.09 -7.57
N ALA A 35 -9.34 6.05 -8.42
CA ALA A 35 -8.99 7.45 -8.28
C ALA A 35 -9.52 8.12 -7.00
N ARG A 36 -8.82 9.16 -6.54
CA ARG A 36 -9.36 10.14 -5.59
C ARG A 36 -10.47 10.95 -6.28
N GLY A 37 -11.50 11.32 -5.53
CA GLY A 37 -12.62 12.07 -6.09
C GLY A 37 -13.54 11.27 -7.02
N GLY A 38 -13.36 9.96 -7.17
CA GLY A 38 -14.19 9.10 -8.03
C GLY A 38 -15.60 8.81 -7.51
N GLY A 39 -16.07 9.50 -6.45
CA GLY A 39 -17.43 9.38 -5.94
C GLY A 39 -17.73 8.07 -5.18
N LYS A 40 -16.70 7.39 -4.68
CA LYS A 40 -16.82 6.07 -4.05
C LYS A 40 -17.66 6.10 -2.79
N THR A 41 -17.35 6.96 -1.85
CA THR A 41 -18.06 7.12 -0.58
C THR A 41 -19.54 7.42 -0.81
N ASP A 42 -19.84 8.36 -1.71
CA ASP A 42 -21.18 8.76 -2.08
C ASP A 42 -21.98 7.59 -2.69
N GLY A 43 -21.33 6.80 -3.56
CA GLY A 43 -21.91 5.60 -4.14
C GLY A 43 -22.27 4.53 -3.11
N VAL A 44 -21.43 4.31 -2.11
CA VAL A 44 -21.71 3.34 -1.01
C VAL A 44 -22.87 3.83 -0.14
N LEU A 45 -22.88 5.12 0.22
CA LEU A 45 -23.99 5.71 0.97
C LEU A 45 -25.31 5.58 0.20
N GLY A 46 -25.32 5.93 -1.09
CA GLY A 46 -26.52 5.80 -1.91
C GLY A 46 -27.02 4.36 -1.99
N LYS A 47 -26.12 3.40 -2.25
CA LYS A 47 -26.47 1.97 -2.24
C LYS A 47 -27.07 1.54 -0.90
N PHE A 48 -26.46 1.96 0.22
CA PHE A 48 -26.98 1.59 1.54
C PHE A 48 -28.35 2.21 1.85
N GLY A 49 -28.62 3.42 1.36
CA GLY A 49 -29.96 4.00 1.44
C GLY A 49 -31.00 3.17 0.68
N ILE A 50 -30.69 2.79 -0.57
CA ILE A 50 -31.56 1.92 -1.38
C ILE A 50 -31.79 0.57 -0.70
N LEU A 51 -30.73 -0.07 -0.21
CA LEU A 51 -30.83 -1.35 0.48
C LEU A 51 -31.61 -1.27 1.78
N ALA A 52 -31.50 -0.16 2.52
CA ALA A 52 -32.27 0.05 3.73
C ALA A 52 -33.77 0.06 3.43
N GLU A 53 -34.20 0.77 2.38
CA GLU A 53 -35.61 0.79 1.97
C GLU A 53 -36.08 -0.56 1.44
N MET A 54 -35.27 -1.26 0.65
CA MET A 54 -35.62 -2.56 0.07
C MET A 54 -35.71 -3.68 1.10
N LEU A 55 -34.77 -3.73 2.06
CA LEU A 55 -34.64 -4.83 3.02
C LEU A 55 -35.36 -4.58 4.34
N GLY A 56 -35.70 -3.31 4.63
CA GLY A 56 -36.36 -2.93 5.86
C GLY A 56 -35.56 -3.36 7.11
N GLU A 57 -36.23 -3.94 8.09
CA GLU A 57 -35.59 -4.38 9.34
C GLU A 57 -34.44 -5.39 9.14
N ARG A 58 -34.38 -6.09 8.00
CA ARG A 58 -33.26 -6.98 7.64
C ARG A 58 -31.99 -6.24 7.31
N PHE A 59 -32.07 -4.93 6.97
CA PHE A 59 -30.91 -4.10 6.75
C PHE A 59 -30.30 -3.69 8.09
N ASN A 60 -29.19 -4.34 8.47
CA ASN A 60 -28.42 -4.04 9.67
C ASN A 60 -26.95 -3.89 9.27
N ALA A 61 -26.54 -2.67 8.91
CA ALA A 61 -25.25 -2.39 8.31
C ALA A 61 -24.33 -1.59 9.24
N ILE A 62 -23.02 -1.73 8.98
CA ILE A 62 -22.01 -0.87 9.57
C ILE A 62 -21.12 -0.31 8.47
N PHE A 63 -20.87 1.00 8.55
CA PHE A 63 -19.86 1.69 7.76
C PHE A 63 -18.64 1.92 8.66
N PHE A 64 -17.53 1.30 8.30
CA PHE A 64 -16.30 1.35 9.08
C PHE A 64 -15.31 2.35 8.51
N ARG A 65 -14.62 3.02 9.40
CA ARG A 65 -13.39 3.76 9.15
C ARG A 65 -12.31 3.36 10.13
N ARG A 66 -11.04 3.58 9.82
CA ARG A 66 -9.96 3.20 10.75
C ARG A 66 -10.09 3.93 12.07
N GLU A 67 -10.41 5.23 12.03
CA GLU A 67 -10.60 6.08 13.20
C GLU A 67 -11.93 6.83 13.12
N LEU A 68 -12.67 6.93 14.22
CA LEU A 68 -14.00 7.53 14.24
C LEU A 68 -14.02 9.05 13.92
N PRO A 69 -13.07 9.88 14.40
CA PRO A 69 -13.03 11.30 14.05
C PRO A 69 -12.94 11.57 12.54
N GLN A 70 -12.36 10.64 11.79
CA GLN A 70 -12.30 10.72 10.33
C GLN A 70 -13.65 10.45 9.65
N ALA A 71 -14.68 10.03 10.38
CA ALA A 71 -16.00 9.71 9.85
C ALA A 71 -16.96 10.90 9.89
N ASP A 72 -16.58 12.05 10.42
CA ASP A 72 -17.50 13.20 10.58
C ASP A 72 -18.01 13.71 9.23
N ASP A 73 -17.15 13.94 8.25
CA ASP A 73 -17.54 14.34 6.89
C ASP A 73 -18.44 13.30 6.21
N LEU A 74 -18.14 12.01 6.45
CA LEU A 74 -18.94 10.90 5.95
C LEU A 74 -20.34 10.91 6.55
N ILE A 75 -20.46 11.16 7.86
CA ILE A 75 -21.74 11.25 8.57
C ILE A 75 -22.53 12.48 8.10
N GLU A 76 -21.86 13.62 7.92
CA GLU A 76 -22.52 14.82 7.40
C GLU A 76 -23.07 14.58 5.96
N ARG A 77 -22.30 13.89 5.12
CA ARG A 77 -22.78 13.51 3.80
C ARG A 77 -23.97 12.53 3.88
N ALA A 78 -23.92 11.57 4.80
CA ALA A 78 -25.01 10.64 5.05
C ALA A 78 -26.29 11.36 5.51
N LYS A 79 -26.17 12.39 6.37
CA LYS A 79 -27.31 13.22 6.79
C LYS A 79 -27.97 13.92 5.59
N GLN A 80 -27.18 14.46 4.65
CA GLN A 80 -27.71 15.10 3.44
C GLN A 80 -28.53 14.14 2.57
N ILE A 81 -28.18 12.83 2.55
CA ILE A 81 -28.87 11.83 1.76
C ILE A 81 -30.07 11.26 2.53
N TYR A 82 -29.92 10.94 3.81
CA TYR A 82 -30.88 10.10 4.53
C TYR A 82 -31.95 10.89 5.29
N LEU A 83 -31.64 12.11 5.80
CA LEU A 83 -32.67 12.89 6.51
C LEU A 83 -33.85 13.28 5.60
N PRO A 84 -33.65 13.65 4.31
CA PRO A 84 -34.78 13.87 3.40
C PRO A 84 -35.60 12.61 3.10
N LEU A 85 -35.06 11.41 3.37
CA LEU A 85 -35.74 10.11 3.29
C LEU A 85 -36.36 9.69 4.63
N GLU A 86 -36.61 10.64 5.53
CA GLU A 86 -37.23 10.45 6.85
C GLU A 86 -36.44 9.50 7.78
N ALA A 87 -35.15 9.29 7.54
CA ALA A 87 -34.31 8.52 8.44
C ALA A 87 -33.98 9.34 9.70
N HIS A 88 -34.07 8.71 10.87
CA HIS A 88 -33.71 9.33 12.14
C HIS A 88 -32.22 9.09 12.46
N TYR A 89 -31.47 10.17 12.78
CA TYR A 89 -30.06 10.07 13.19
C TYR A 89 -29.92 10.21 14.72
N ASN A 90 -29.27 9.22 15.34
CA ASN A 90 -28.87 9.27 16.74
C ASN A 90 -27.36 9.55 16.84
N ASP A 91 -27.01 10.74 17.32
CA ASP A 91 -25.61 11.19 17.38
C ASP A 91 -24.78 10.40 18.41
N GLN A 92 -25.33 10.05 19.58
CA GLN A 92 -24.60 9.27 20.60
C GLN A 92 -24.25 7.87 20.08
N LYS A 93 -25.16 7.26 19.32
CA LYS A 93 -24.98 5.94 18.74
C LYS A 93 -24.32 5.99 17.36
N LYS A 94 -24.10 7.17 16.79
CA LYS A 94 -23.64 7.36 15.39
C LYS A 94 -24.39 6.39 14.45
N GLN A 95 -25.75 6.47 14.49
CA GLN A 95 -26.64 5.51 13.85
C GLN A 95 -27.79 6.21 13.16
N PHE A 96 -28.06 5.83 11.92
CA PHE A 96 -29.33 6.08 11.22
C PHE A 96 -30.28 4.93 11.43
N THR A 97 -31.54 5.25 11.64
CA THR A 97 -32.69 4.31 11.59
C THR A 97 -33.64 4.82 10.51
N PHE A 98 -33.84 4.05 9.47
CA PHE A 98 -34.70 4.38 8.34
C PHE A 98 -36.17 4.14 8.68
N ALA A 99 -37.08 4.81 7.98
CA ALA A 99 -38.51 4.61 8.14
C ALA A 99 -38.93 3.16 7.89
N SER A 100 -38.23 2.46 7.01
CA SER A 100 -38.36 1.03 6.74
C SER A 100 -37.93 0.08 7.90
N GLY A 101 -37.33 0.63 8.98
CA GLY A 101 -36.76 -0.12 10.10
C GLY A 101 -35.30 -0.52 9.92
N GLY A 102 -34.70 -0.27 8.75
CA GLY A 102 -33.30 -0.51 8.46
C GLY A 102 -32.36 0.32 9.35
N ARG A 103 -31.16 -0.19 9.63
CA ARG A 103 -30.20 0.47 10.52
C ARG A 103 -28.82 0.52 9.89
N LEU A 104 -28.20 1.72 9.91
CA LEU A 104 -26.82 1.95 9.52
C LEU A 104 -26.05 2.61 10.66
N ARG A 105 -24.93 2.04 11.05
CA ARG A 105 -24.03 2.55 12.11
C ARG A 105 -22.69 2.93 11.55
N PHE A 106 -22.04 3.93 12.13
CA PHE A 106 -20.65 4.30 11.82
C PHE A 106 -19.76 3.88 12.97
N ARG A 107 -18.68 3.17 12.68
CA ARG A 107 -17.83 2.56 13.70
C ARG A 107 -16.35 2.59 13.31
N PRO A 108 -15.44 2.70 14.31
CA PRO A 108 -14.00 2.52 14.05
C PRO A 108 -13.67 1.04 13.88
N LEU A 109 -12.66 0.79 13.05
CA LEU A 109 -12.04 -0.52 12.88
C LEU A 109 -10.52 -0.29 12.73
N GLY A 110 -9.78 -0.16 13.83
CA GLY A 110 -8.34 0.12 13.81
C GLY A 110 -7.47 -1.13 13.89
N SER A 111 -8.00 -2.23 14.43
CA SER A 111 -7.21 -3.41 14.78
C SER A 111 -8.03 -4.71 14.75
N ASN A 112 -7.35 -5.85 14.90
CA ASN A 112 -7.97 -7.16 15.09
C ASN A 112 -8.86 -7.20 16.33
N ALA A 113 -8.46 -6.53 17.42
CA ALA A 113 -9.25 -6.45 18.65
C ALA A 113 -10.55 -5.65 18.45
N ASP A 114 -10.57 -4.67 17.55
CA ASP A 114 -11.80 -3.97 17.20
C ASP A 114 -12.73 -4.89 16.40
N ALA A 115 -12.20 -5.66 15.46
CA ALA A 115 -13.01 -6.62 14.69
C ALA A 115 -13.68 -7.68 15.60
N GLU A 116 -13.00 -8.11 16.65
CA GLU A 116 -13.51 -9.08 17.62
C GLU A 116 -14.76 -8.58 18.37
N LYS A 117 -14.90 -7.25 18.59
CA LYS A 117 -16.10 -6.65 19.21
C LYS A 117 -17.38 -6.85 18.41
N TYR A 118 -17.24 -7.18 17.13
CA TYR A 118 -18.37 -7.44 16.23
C TYR A 118 -18.68 -8.93 16.07
N GLN A 119 -17.88 -9.82 16.64
CA GLN A 119 -18.17 -11.26 16.68
C GLN A 119 -19.51 -11.48 17.41
N GLY A 120 -20.35 -12.33 16.82
CA GLY A 120 -21.69 -12.58 17.36
C GLY A 120 -22.77 -11.58 16.95
N GLN A 121 -22.42 -10.45 16.31
CA GLN A 121 -23.41 -9.58 15.69
C GLN A 121 -23.99 -10.21 14.43
N ASN A 122 -25.23 -9.81 14.11
CA ASN A 122 -25.91 -10.25 12.89
C ASN A 122 -25.98 -9.07 11.92
N LEU A 123 -24.93 -8.91 11.10
CA LEU A 123 -24.86 -7.87 10.10
C LEU A 123 -25.33 -8.39 8.75
N SER A 124 -26.09 -7.57 8.02
CA SER A 124 -26.39 -7.84 6.61
C SER A 124 -25.30 -7.28 5.69
N HIS A 125 -24.81 -6.06 5.98
CA HIS A 125 -23.86 -5.35 5.12
C HIS A 125 -22.76 -4.71 5.95
N ALA A 126 -21.56 -4.64 5.37
CA ALA A 126 -20.44 -3.89 5.90
C ALA A 126 -19.75 -3.09 4.77
N ALA A 127 -19.38 -1.86 5.05
CA ALA A 127 -18.50 -1.09 4.18
C ALA A 127 -17.26 -0.68 4.95
N ILE A 128 -16.10 -0.84 4.35
CA ILE A 128 -14.81 -0.41 4.90
C ILE A 128 -14.28 0.70 4.02
N GLU A 129 -14.26 1.92 4.54
CA GLU A 129 -13.73 3.06 3.81
C GLU A 129 -12.23 3.16 3.99
N GLU A 130 -11.56 3.54 2.89
CA GLU A 130 -10.11 3.66 2.84
C GLU A 130 -9.39 2.37 3.28
N ALA A 131 -9.79 1.24 2.72
CA ALA A 131 -9.17 -0.06 3.01
C ALA A 131 -7.64 -0.08 2.76
N GLY A 132 -7.12 0.84 1.95
CA GLY A 132 -5.68 1.06 1.78
C GLY A 132 -4.92 1.49 3.04
N ASN A 133 -5.62 1.96 4.07
CA ASN A 133 -5.01 2.33 5.36
C ASN A 133 -4.74 1.13 6.28
N TYR A 134 -5.17 -0.08 5.90
CA TYR A 134 -4.92 -1.30 6.67
C TYR A 134 -3.72 -2.04 6.10
N PRO A 135 -2.62 -2.20 6.85
CA PRO A 135 -1.41 -2.90 6.39
C PRO A 135 -1.69 -4.35 5.98
N THR A 136 -2.64 -4.98 6.65
CA THR A 136 -3.06 -6.36 6.41
C THR A 136 -4.59 -6.48 6.33
N PRO A 137 -5.13 -7.45 5.61
CA PRO A 137 -6.58 -7.63 5.46
C PRO A 137 -7.26 -8.26 6.68
N GLU A 138 -6.52 -8.81 7.66
CA GLU A 138 -7.07 -9.62 8.74
C GLU A 138 -8.20 -8.91 9.54
N PRO A 139 -8.07 -7.62 9.97
CA PRO A 139 -9.15 -6.97 10.70
C PRO A 139 -10.45 -6.89 9.90
N ILE A 140 -10.33 -6.69 8.59
CA ILE A 140 -11.45 -6.59 7.66
C ILE A 140 -12.08 -7.98 7.47
N PHE A 141 -11.26 -8.99 7.21
CA PHE A 141 -11.75 -10.33 6.90
C PHE A 141 -12.37 -11.04 8.11
N LYS A 142 -11.96 -10.71 9.34
CA LYS A 142 -12.65 -11.18 10.55
C LYS A 142 -14.12 -10.78 10.59
N LEU A 143 -14.51 -9.68 9.95
CA LEU A 143 -15.90 -9.22 9.90
C LEU A 143 -16.81 -10.12 9.06
N PHE A 144 -16.27 -10.95 8.14
CA PHE A 144 -17.10 -11.93 7.42
C PHE A 144 -17.83 -12.87 8.37
N GLY A 145 -17.26 -13.18 9.54
CA GLY A 145 -17.93 -13.98 10.57
C GLY A 145 -19.14 -13.31 11.22
N ALA A 146 -19.27 -11.98 11.07
CA ALA A 146 -20.41 -11.20 11.55
C ALA A 146 -21.50 -11.02 10.49
N LEU A 147 -21.18 -11.24 9.20
CA LEU A 147 -22.15 -11.17 8.10
C LEU A 147 -23.01 -12.43 8.08
N ARG A 148 -24.32 -12.27 8.22
CA ARG A 148 -25.27 -13.39 8.31
C ARG A 148 -26.53 -13.09 7.49
N GLY A 149 -26.96 -14.08 6.72
CA GLY A 149 -28.13 -13.99 5.84
C GLY A 149 -27.78 -14.37 4.41
N THR A 150 -28.78 -14.32 3.54
CA THR A 150 -28.64 -14.71 2.12
C THR A 150 -28.17 -13.59 1.21
N GLU A 151 -28.32 -12.33 1.63
CA GLU A 151 -28.05 -11.13 0.83
C GLU A 151 -26.97 -10.26 1.51
N THR A 152 -25.88 -10.92 1.97
CA THR A 152 -24.82 -10.22 2.69
C THR A 152 -23.79 -9.65 1.73
N GLN A 153 -23.32 -8.41 2.00
CA GLN A 153 -22.26 -7.78 1.21
C GLN A 153 -21.21 -7.12 2.08
N MET A 154 -19.96 -7.22 1.63
CA MET A 154 -18.84 -6.41 2.12
C MET A 154 -18.31 -5.56 0.98
N ILE A 155 -18.25 -4.25 1.19
CA ILE A 155 -17.76 -3.27 0.20
C ILE A 155 -16.49 -2.62 0.75
N LEU A 156 -15.40 -2.71 -0.01
CA LEU A 156 -14.13 -2.07 0.32
C LEU A 156 -13.91 -0.88 -0.61
N THR A 157 -13.82 0.34 -0.08
CA THR A 157 -13.36 1.47 -0.89
C THR A 157 -11.88 1.69 -0.66
N PHE A 158 -11.12 1.99 -1.73
CA PHE A 158 -9.69 2.20 -1.63
C PHE A 158 -9.14 3.03 -2.80
N ASN A 159 -7.96 3.63 -2.56
CA ASN A 159 -7.17 4.33 -3.56
C ASN A 159 -5.82 3.62 -3.72
N PRO A 160 -5.06 3.89 -4.81
CA PRO A 160 -3.66 3.52 -4.90
C PRO A 160 -2.86 4.14 -3.76
N GLY A 161 -1.85 3.43 -3.28
CA GLY A 161 -0.99 3.88 -2.18
C GLY A 161 -1.47 3.40 -0.81
N GLY A 162 -0.79 3.90 0.24
CA GLY A 162 -1.03 3.50 1.62
C GLY A 162 -0.46 2.11 1.98
N PRO A 163 -0.46 1.79 3.28
CA PRO A 163 0.17 0.55 3.77
C PRO A 163 -0.51 -0.72 3.27
N GLY A 164 -1.79 -0.66 2.88
CA GLY A 164 -2.56 -1.79 2.34
C GLY A 164 -2.46 -1.98 0.83
N HIS A 165 -1.66 -1.16 0.15
CA HIS A 165 -1.55 -1.18 -1.31
C HIS A 165 -1.30 -2.59 -1.87
N LYS A 166 -0.34 -3.32 -1.27
CA LYS A 166 0.06 -4.64 -1.75
C LYS A 166 -1.08 -5.66 -1.73
N TRP A 167 -1.74 -5.85 -0.58
CA TRP A 167 -2.78 -6.86 -0.49
C TRP A 167 -4.04 -6.51 -1.32
N LEU A 168 -4.36 -5.21 -1.46
CA LEU A 168 -5.43 -4.76 -2.35
C LEU A 168 -5.10 -4.99 -3.82
N LYS A 169 -3.84 -4.71 -4.22
CA LYS A 169 -3.35 -5.00 -5.56
C LYS A 169 -3.39 -6.49 -5.87
N ASP A 170 -2.92 -7.32 -4.93
CA ASP A 170 -2.93 -8.78 -5.08
C ASP A 170 -4.34 -9.35 -5.19
N LEU A 171 -5.29 -8.87 -4.35
CA LEU A 171 -6.64 -9.37 -4.32
C LEU A 171 -7.49 -8.89 -5.51
N PHE A 172 -7.44 -7.60 -5.83
CA PHE A 172 -8.39 -6.98 -6.78
C PHE A 172 -7.79 -6.63 -8.12
N ILE A 173 -6.54 -6.12 -8.16
CA ILE A 173 -5.97 -5.51 -9.35
C ILE A 173 -5.25 -6.54 -10.22
N LYS A 174 -4.32 -7.32 -9.66
CA LYS A 174 -3.56 -8.33 -10.43
C LYS A 174 -4.45 -9.34 -11.16
N PRO A 175 -5.51 -9.91 -10.52
CA PRO A 175 -6.39 -10.85 -11.20
C PRO A 175 -7.28 -10.21 -12.27
N ALA A 176 -7.56 -8.91 -12.16
CA ALA A 176 -8.40 -8.15 -13.08
C ALA A 176 -7.91 -6.69 -13.20
N PRO A 177 -6.80 -6.41 -13.91
CA PRO A 177 -6.19 -5.07 -13.95
C PRO A 177 -7.12 -3.98 -14.50
N LYS A 178 -8.07 -4.34 -15.36
CA LYS A 178 -9.08 -3.42 -15.89
C LYS A 178 -10.37 -3.39 -15.09
N GLY A 179 -10.48 -4.22 -14.04
CA GLY A 179 -11.73 -4.42 -13.31
C GLY A 179 -12.82 -5.12 -14.11
N TRP A 180 -14.07 -5.01 -13.65
CA TRP A 180 -15.31 -5.45 -14.31
C TRP A 180 -15.44 -6.98 -14.54
N LYS A 181 -14.53 -7.76 -14.01
CA LYS A 181 -14.54 -9.22 -14.11
C LYS A 181 -14.93 -9.83 -12.77
N VAL A 182 -15.89 -10.75 -12.79
CA VAL A 182 -16.21 -11.56 -11.64
C VAL A 182 -15.08 -12.56 -11.42
N LEU A 183 -14.51 -12.51 -10.23
CA LEU A 183 -13.41 -13.36 -9.77
C LEU A 183 -13.93 -14.35 -8.74
N GLN A 184 -13.14 -15.39 -8.46
CA GLN A 184 -13.45 -16.40 -7.45
C GLN A 184 -12.34 -16.43 -6.41
N TRP A 185 -12.69 -16.10 -5.17
CA TRP A 185 -11.77 -16.21 -4.04
C TRP A 185 -11.89 -17.60 -3.44
N LYS A 186 -10.88 -18.42 -3.62
CA LYS A 186 -10.81 -19.76 -3.04
C LYS A 186 -10.64 -19.68 -1.54
N ILE A 187 -11.59 -20.25 -0.79
CA ILE A 187 -11.54 -20.38 0.67
C ILE A 187 -11.03 -21.76 1.06
N THR A 188 -11.50 -22.79 0.36
CA THR A 188 -11.03 -24.19 0.45
C THR A 188 -10.91 -24.76 -0.97
N GLU A 189 -10.45 -26.00 -1.10
CA GLU A 189 -10.37 -26.66 -2.42
C GLU A 189 -11.73 -26.66 -3.13
N ASP A 190 -12.82 -26.84 -2.38
CA ASP A 190 -14.18 -27.00 -2.92
C ASP A 190 -15.07 -25.76 -2.78
N LYS A 191 -14.60 -24.70 -2.10
CA LYS A 191 -15.42 -23.51 -1.83
C LYS A 191 -14.73 -22.23 -2.28
N SER A 192 -15.48 -21.44 -3.03
CA SER A 192 -15.06 -20.10 -3.42
C SER A 192 -16.19 -19.08 -3.20
N VAL A 193 -15.80 -17.81 -3.04
CA VAL A 193 -16.72 -16.67 -2.95
C VAL A 193 -16.51 -15.81 -4.18
N PRO A 194 -17.57 -15.50 -4.94
CA PRO A 194 -17.46 -14.59 -6.06
C PRO A 194 -17.22 -13.16 -5.56
N TYR A 195 -16.36 -12.43 -6.24
CA TYR A 195 -16.08 -11.03 -5.95
C TYR A 195 -15.75 -10.24 -7.20
N ILE A 196 -15.76 -8.92 -7.10
CA ILE A 196 -15.50 -8.04 -8.24
C ILE A 196 -14.67 -6.83 -7.81
N TYR A 197 -13.84 -6.35 -8.75
CA TYR A 197 -13.22 -5.04 -8.69
C TYR A 197 -13.97 -4.08 -9.63
N ILE A 198 -14.50 -2.99 -9.07
CA ILE A 198 -15.13 -1.89 -9.80
C ILE A 198 -14.16 -0.71 -9.76
N PRO A 199 -13.44 -0.40 -10.85
CA PRO A 199 -12.55 0.75 -10.92
C PRO A 199 -13.35 2.05 -11.03
N SER A 200 -12.90 3.11 -10.35
CA SER A 200 -13.45 4.45 -10.50
C SER A 200 -12.35 5.47 -10.84
N ARG A 201 -12.65 6.40 -11.71
CA ARG A 201 -11.79 7.52 -12.10
C ARG A 201 -12.43 8.83 -11.68
N VAL A 202 -11.64 9.90 -11.62
CA VAL A 202 -12.19 11.24 -11.30
C VAL A 202 -13.21 11.67 -12.35
N GLN A 203 -12.98 11.30 -13.62
CA GLN A 203 -13.88 11.60 -14.74
C GLN A 203 -15.27 10.94 -14.61
N ASP A 204 -15.39 9.88 -13.83
CA ASP A 204 -16.67 9.22 -13.56
C ASP A 204 -17.55 10.03 -12.59
N ASN A 205 -16.96 11.01 -11.87
CA ASN A 205 -17.67 11.87 -10.92
C ASN A 205 -17.98 13.24 -11.54
N GLN A 206 -18.92 13.27 -12.46
CA GLN A 206 -19.32 14.48 -13.16
C GLN A 206 -19.88 15.57 -12.21
N ILE A 207 -20.52 15.17 -11.11
CA ILE A 207 -21.03 16.09 -10.10
C ILE A 207 -19.89 16.87 -9.42
N LEU A 208 -18.78 16.17 -9.09
CA LEU A 208 -17.59 16.84 -8.54
C LEU A 208 -17.02 17.83 -9.54
N LEU A 209 -16.80 17.38 -10.78
CA LEU A 209 -16.17 18.21 -11.82
C LEU A 209 -17.02 19.43 -12.19
N GLN A 210 -18.34 19.33 -12.12
CA GLN A 210 -19.25 20.47 -12.34
C GLN A 210 -19.25 21.46 -11.17
N LYS A 211 -19.23 20.95 -9.91
CA LYS A 211 -19.22 21.78 -8.70
C LYS A 211 -17.85 22.42 -8.46
N ASP A 212 -16.79 21.76 -8.87
CA ASP A 212 -15.41 22.16 -8.62
C ASP A 212 -14.53 21.92 -9.85
N PRO A 213 -14.63 22.77 -10.89
CA PRO A 213 -13.86 22.62 -12.12
C PRO A 213 -12.35 22.67 -11.92
N GLY A 214 -11.86 23.35 -10.88
CA GLY A 214 -10.43 23.46 -10.55
C GLY A 214 -9.89 22.29 -9.74
N TYR A 215 -10.68 21.25 -9.47
CA TYR A 215 -10.22 20.10 -8.65
C TYR A 215 -9.00 19.40 -9.24
N ILE A 216 -9.02 19.10 -10.53
CA ILE A 216 -7.92 18.44 -11.24
C ILE A 216 -6.66 19.29 -11.23
N ASP A 217 -6.80 20.61 -11.50
CA ASP A 217 -5.66 21.53 -11.52
C ASP A 217 -4.96 21.58 -10.16
N ARG A 218 -5.72 21.59 -9.07
CA ARG A 218 -5.16 21.56 -7.71
C ARG A 218 -4.41 20.27 -7.43
N LEU A 219 -4.85 19.13 -7.94
CA LEU A 219 -4.08 17.88 -7.81
C LEU A 219 -2.74 17.98 -8.53
N HIS A 220 -2.70 18.60 -9.70
CA HIS A 220 -1.45 18.85 -10.44
C HIS A 220 -0.47 19.79 -9.71
N MET A 221 -0.96 20.66 -8.82
CA MET A 221 -0.11 21.54 -8.02
C MET A 221 0.58 20.85 -6.83
N VAL A 222 0.10 19.70 -6.41
CA VAL A 222 0.49 19.06 -5.14
C VAL A 222 1.44 17.87 -5.34
N GLY A 223 1.39 17.19 -6.50
CA GLY A 223 2.11 15.93 -6.70
C GLY A 223 3.02 15.91 -7.94
N SER A 224 3.91 14.91 -8.00
CA SER A 224 4.61 14.59 -9.25
C SER A 224 3.61 14.15 -10.33
N PRO A 225 3.96 14.26 -11.63
CA PRO A 225 3.07 13.80 -12.72
C PRO A 225 2.59 12.35 -12.54
N GLU A 226 3.45 11.48 -12.02
CA GLU A 226 3.14 10.08 -11.74
C GLU A 226 2.10 9.94 -10.63
N LEU A 227 2.29 10.70 -9.54
CA LEU A 227 1.39 10.70 -8.39
C LEU A 227 0.02 11.24 -8.77
N VAL A 228 -0.02 12.31 -9.55
CA VAL A 228 -1.27 12.89 -10.08
C VAL A 228 -1.99 11.86 -10.96
N ARG A 229 -1.27 11.13 -11.80
CA ARG A 229 -1.86 10.04 -12.60
C ARG A 229 -2.46 8.95 -11.71
N ALA A 230 -1.77 8.53 -10.64
CA ALA A 230 -2.32 7.59 -9.68
C ALA A 230 -3.63 8.09 -9.06
N TRP A 231 -3.69 9.38 -8.71
CA TRP A 231 -4.88 9.97 -8.11
C TRP A 231 -6.03 10.17 -9.09
N LEU A 232 -5.76 10.48 -10.36
CA LEU A 232 -6.79 10.75 -11.36
C LEU A 232 -7.30 9.48 -12.03
N GLU A 233 -6.42 8.55 -12.33
CA GLU A 233 -6.73 7.33 -13.09
C GLU A 233 -6.90 6.10 -12.19
N GLY A 234 -6.46 6.16 -10.94
CA GLY A 234 -6.44 5.01 -10.04
C GLY A 234 -5.35 4.01 -10.40
N ASP A 235 -4.19 4.51 -10.85
CA ASP A 235 -3.06 3.67 -11.26
C ASP A 235 -2.38 3.04 -10.04
N PHE A 236 -2.47 1.72 -9.90
CA PHE A 236 -1.86 0.94 -8.83
C PHE A 236 -0.38 0.58 -9.07
N GLU A 237 0.21 1.00 -10.17
CA GLU A 237 1.66 0.87 -10.37
C GLU A 237 2.46 2.00 -9.69
N ILE A 238 1.76 3.03 -9.17
CA ILE A 238 2.36 4.19 -8.51
C ILE A 238 1.99 4.18 -7.03
N HIS A 239 2.99 4.36 -6.17
CA HIS A 239 2.85 4.32 -4.71
C HIS A 239 2.86 5.74 -4.13
N GLU A 240 1.72 6.21 -3.66
CA GLU A 240 1.63 7.48 -2.93
C GLU A 240 2.31 7.36 -1.57
N GLY A 241 3.14 8.36 -1.23
CA GLY A 241 3.83 8.41 0.06
C GLY A 241 4.93 7.37 0.22
N SER A 242 5.37 6.75 -0.88
CA SER A 242 6.49 5.81 -0.86
C SER A 242 7.72 6.42 -0.21
N TYR A 243 8.38 5.65 0.65
CA TYR A 243 9.67 6.02 1.21
C TYR A 243 10.77 6.06 0.13
N PHE A 244 10.64 5.25 -0.94
CA PHE A 244 11.55 5.20 -2.08
C PHE A 244 10.85 5.60 -3.39
N PRO A 245 10.44 6.87 -3.55
CA PRO A 245 9.76 7.33 -4.77
C PRO A 245 10.66 7.25 -6.01
N GLU A 246 11.97 7.13 -5.82
CA GLU A 246 12.96 6.99 -6.89
C GLU A 246 12.97 5.60 -7.53
N PHE A 247 12.43 4.59 -6.84
CA PHE A 247 12.36 3.23 -7.37
C PHE A 247 11.37 3.17 -8.54
N SER A 248 11.83 2.63 -9.65
CA SER A 248 11.04 2.55 -10.89
C SER A 248 11.51 1.41 -11.78
N THR A 249 10.87 1.21 -12.92
CA THR A 249 11.19 0.15 -13.87
C THR A 249 12.64 0.18 -14.38
N LYS A 250 13.33 1.32 -14.34
CA LYS A 250 14.77 1.42 -14.68
C LYS A 250 15.69 0.60 -13.78
N HIS A 251 15.22 0.26 -12.57
CA HIS A 251 15.95 -0.55 -11.59
C HIS A 251 15.66 -2.04 -11.73
N ILE A 252 14.67 -2.42 -12.54
CA ILE A 252 14.26 -3.81 -12.75
C ILE A 252 14.86 -4.29 -14.05
N ILE A 253 15.62 -5.37 -13.97
CA ILE A 253 16.33 -5.93 -15.14
C ILE A 253 16.03 -7.41 -15.31
N ARG A 254 16.15 -7.90 -16.54
CA ARG A 254 16.00 -9.32 -16.82
C ARG A 254 17.16 -10.11 -16.22
N PRO A 255 16.91 -11.33 -15.73
CA PRO A 255 17.95 -12.20 -15.23
C PRO A 255 19.03 -12.51 -16.27
N PHE A 256 20.25 -12.55 -15.80
CA PHE A 256 21.41 -13.01 -16.54
C PHE A 256 22.30 -13.87 -15.64
N ASN A 257 23.26 -14.58 -16.20
CA ASN A 257 24.22 -15.35 -15.44
C ASN A 257 25.18 -14.41 -14.72
N VAL A 258 25.03 -14.27 -13.39
CA VAL A 258 25.90 -13.42 -12.58
C VAL A 258 27.33 -13.95 -12.60
N PRO A 259 28.30 -13.16 -13.09
CA PRO A 259 29.70 -13.61 -13.20
C PRO A 259 30.25 -14.11 -11.87
N LYS A 260 31.00 -15.22 -11.90
CA LYS A 260 31.53 -15.84 -10.68
C LYS A 260 32.52 -14.94 -9.95
N HIS A 261 33.22 -14.07 -10.64
CA HIS A 261 34.19 -13.15 -10.07
C HIS A 261 33.57 -11.91 -9.40
N TRP A 262 32.24 -11.70 -9.53
CA TRP A 262 31.59 -10.61 -8.83
C TRP A 262 31.45 -10.97 -7.34
N PRO A 263 31.88 -10.08 -6.42
CA PRO A 263 31.68 -10.27 -4.98
C PRO A 263 30.19 -10.43 -4.66
N ARG A 264 29.87 -11.45 -3.86
CA ARG A 264 28.49 -11.81 -3.50
C ARG A 264 28.21 -11.48 -2.05
N TYR A 265 26.98 -11.07 -1.79
CA TYR A 265 26.47 -10.68 -0.48
C TYR A 265 25.13 -11.33 -0.26
N LEU A 266 24.82 -11.64 0.99
CA LEU A 266 23.52 -12.12 1.44
C LEU A 266 23.08 -11.30 2.64
N GLY A 267 21.93 -10.62 2.54
CA GLY A 267 21.25 -9.99 3.65
C GLY A 267 20.07 -10.84 4.10
N TYR A 268 19.90 -10.99 5.40
CA TYR A 268 18.82 -11.78 5.98
C TYR A 268 18.13 -11.05 7.11
N ASP A 269 16.79 -10.94 7.01
CA ASP A 269 15.89 -10.47 8.04
C ASP A 269 15.09 -11.64 8.60
N TRP A 270 15.13 -11.84 9.91
CA TRP A 270 14.53 -13.00 10.57
C TRP A 270 13.06 -12.76 10.91
N GLY A 271 12.24 -13.79 10.73
CA GLY A 271 10.87 -13.84 11.17
C GLY A 271 10.34 -15.27 11.29
N TYR A 272 9.33 -15.46 12.17
CA TYR A 272 8.53 -16.67 12.27
C TYR A 272 7.05 -16.36 12.18
N THR A 273 6.52 -15.56 13.12
CA THR A 273 5.12 -15.04 13.07
C THR A 273 4.95 -13.94 12.04
N SER A 274 5.98 -13.16 11.77
CA SER A 274 6.14 -12.29 10.61
C SER A 274 6.85 -13.03 9.48
N ASN A 275 6.92 -12.43 8.30
CA ASN A 275 7.75 -12.96 7.23
C ASN A 275 9.23 -12.93 7.63
N PHE A 276 10.02 -13.88 7.14
CA PHE A 276 11.46 -13.73 7.01
C PHE A 276 11.80 -13.41 5.55
N ALA A 277 12.92 -12.74 5.32
CA ALA A 277 13.41 -12.47 3.98
C ALA A 277 14.92 -12.64 3.89
N ALA A 278 15.38 -13.24 2.79
CA ALA A 278 16.79 -13.31 2.42
C ALA A 278 16.96 -12.79 1.00
N VAL A 279 17.93 -11.91 0.78
CA VAL A 279 18.23 -11.33 -0.53
C VAL A 279 19.71 -11.52 -0.87
N TRP A 280 19.98 -12.01 -2.09
CA TRP A 280 21.33 -12.19 -2.61
C TRP A 280 21.66 -11.10 -3.59
N GLY A 281 22.77 -10.43 -3.38
CA GLY A 281 23.28 -9.37 -4.23
C GLY A 281 24.70 -9.64 -4.71
N ALA A 282 24.99 -9.23 -5.94
CA ALA A 282 26.34 -9.26 -6.50
C ALA A 282 26.77 -7.85 -6.89
N VAL A 283 28.05 -7.52 -6.64
CA VAL A 283 28.60 -6.21 -6.96
C VAL A 283 29.28 -6.25 -8.32
N CYS A 284 28.77 -5.45 -9.25
CA CYS A 284 29.32 -5.33 -10.60
C CYS A 284 30.77 -4.83 -10.58
N SER A 285 31.71 -5.62 -11.11
CA SER A 285 33.12 -5.23 -11.23
C SER A 285 33.43 -4.41 -12.50
N GLY A 286 32.41 -4.19 -13.35
CA GLY A 286 32.56 -3.53 -14.65
C GLY A 286 33.06 -4.45 -15.76
N LYS A 287 33.25 -5.74 -15.48
CA LYS A 287 33.61 -6.77 -16.46
C LYS A 287 32.56 -7.87 -16.43
N THR A 288 32.14 -8.32 -17.60
CA THR A 288 31.25 -9.48 -17.78
C THR A 288 32.05 -10.68 -18.30
N ASP A 289 31.52 -11.88 -18.15
CA ASP A 289 32.08 -13.07 -18.77
C ASP A 289 31.94 -12.97 -20.31
N GLU A 290 32.84 -13.62 -21.05
CA GLU A 290 32.83 -13.61 -22.51
C GLU A 290 31.47 -14.07 -23.06
N GLY A 291 30.88 -13.25 -23.94
CA GLY A 291 29.60 -13.53 -24.59
C GLY A 291 28.37 -12.91 -23.92
N GLN A 292 28.51 -12.18 -22.80
CA GLN A 292 27.42 -11.43 -22.16
C GLN A 292 27.66 -9.94 -22.32
N ASN A 293 26.77 -9.26 -23.06
CA ASN A 293 26.83 -7.80 -23.22
C ASN A 293 25.98 -7.12 -22.12
N ILE A 294 26.53 -7.06 -20.90
CA ILE A 294 25.87 -6.42 -19.77
C ILE A 294 26.60 -5.13 -19.44
N GLU A 295 25.97 -4.01 -19.73
CA GLU A 295 26.49 -2.67 -19.44
C GLU A 295 25.86 -2.15 -18.13
N LEU A 296 26.45 -2.51 -16.99
CA LEU A 296 26.07 -1.97 -15.69
C LEU A 296 27.23 -1.15 -15.11
N PRO A 297 26.93 -0.08 -14.35
CA PRO A 297 27.97 0.72 -13.71
C PRO A 297 28.83 -0.14 -12.76
N LYS A 298 30.13 0.07 -12.78
CA LYS A 298 31.02 -0.56 -11.80
C LYS A 298 30.61 -0.15 -10.39
N GLY A 299 30.50 -1.12 -9.47
CA GLY A 299 30.06 -0.90 -8.09
C GLY A 299 28.54 -0.96 -7.90
N ALA A 300 27.75 -1.09 -8.99
CA ALA A 300 26.32 -1.35 -8.87
C ALA A 300 26.07 -2.69 -8.18
N ILE A 301 25.06 -2.74 -7.33
CA ILE A 301 24.57 -3.98 -6.71
C ILE A 301 23.43 -4.52 -7.58
N VAL A 302 23.49 -5.81 -7.92
CA VAL A 302 22.45 -6.54 -8.62
C VAL A 302 21.86 -7.56 -7.65
N ILE A 303 20.61 -7.36 -7.24
CA ILE A 303 19.86 -8.38 -6.48
C ILE A 303 19.36 -9.41 -7.47
N TYR A 304 19.88 -10.63 -7.37
CA TYR A 304 19.65 -11.68 -8.37
C TYR A 304 18.82 -12.85 -7.85
N ARG A 305 18.57 -12.89 -6.52
CA ARG A 305 17.77 -13.94 -5.88
C ARG A 305 17.15 -13.40 -4.60
N GLU A 306 15.95 -13.88 -4.30
CA GLU A 306 15.27 -13.67 -3.04
C GLU A 306 14.67 -14.98 -2.51
N LEU A 307 14.49 -15.06 -1.21
CA LEU A 307 13.72 -16.08 -0.52
C LEU A 307 12.94 -15.40 0.60
N TYR A 308 11.67 -15.73 0.72
CA TYR A 308 10.83 -15.24 1.82
C TYR A 308 9.83 -16.32 2.23
N GLY A 309 9.26 -16.16 3.41
CA GLY A 309 8.26 -17.08 3.92
C GLY A 309 7.81 -16.70 5.32
N LYS A 310 6.81 -17.42 5.80
CA LYS A 310 6.21 -17.22 7.12
C LYS A 310 5.95 -18.59 7.76
N GLN A 311 6.03 -18.66 9.09
CA GLN A 311 5.78 -19.90 9.85
C GLN A 311 6.65 -21.08 9.41
N ILE A 312 7.92 -20.82 9.12
CA ILE A 312 8.92 -21.81 8.75
C ILE A 312 9.95 -21.87 9.87
N GLU A 313 10.25 -23.09 10.33
CA GLU A 313 11.23 -23.33 11.41
C GLU A 313 12.63 -22.83 11.02
N ASN A 314 13.41 -22.38 12.00
CA ASN A 314 14.76 -21.86 11.80
C ASN A 314 15.65 -22.80 10.99
N LYS A 315 15.56 -24.09 11.29
CA LYS A 315 16.34 -25.13 10.60
C LYS A 315 15.98 -25.19 9.11
N ASP A 316 14.69 -25.14 8.79
CA ASP A 316 14.23 -25.22 7.40
C ASP A 316 14.54 -23.93 6.63
N GLN A 317 14.50 -22.77 7.30
CA GLN A 317 14.98 -21.51 6.73
C GLN A 317 16.47 -21.61 6.38
N ALA A 318 17.29 -22.12 7.31
CA ALA A 318 18.72 -22.30 7.12
C ALA A 318 19.03 -23.29 5.97
N GLU A 319 18.31 -24.41 5.89
CA GLU A 319 18.48 -25.40 4.82
C GLU A 319 18.15 -24.81 3.43
N ARG A 320 17.07 -24.04 3.34
CA ARG A 320 16.68 -23.34 2.08
C ARG A 320 17.73 -22.31 1.66
N ILE A 321 18.21 -21.47 2.59
CA ILE A 321 19.25 -20.47 2.31
C ILE A 321 20.54 -21.17 1.84
N ALA A 322 20.99 -22.17 2.57
CA ALA A 322 22.21 -22.89 2.23
C ALA A 322 22.10 -23.60 0.87
N SER A 323 20.98 -24.27 0.60
CA SER A 323 20.73 -24.95 -0.67
C SER A 323 20.75 -24.00 -1.88
N LEU A 324 20.16 -22.81 -1.72
CA LEU A 324 20.15 -21.78 -2.75
C LEU A 324 21.51 -21.11 -2.96
N SER A 325 22.43 -21.24 -2.01
CA SER A 325 23.77 -20.64 -2.06
C SER A 325 24.86 -21.65 -2.48
N VAL A 326 24.50 -22.88 -2.84
CA VAL A 326 25.48 -23.90 -3.21
C VAL A 326 26.39 -23.42 -4.35
N GLY A 327 27.71 -23.50 -4.14
CA GLY A 327 28.73 -23.03 -5.10
C GLY A 327 28.93 -21.50 -5.11
N GLU A 328 28.34 -20.80 -4.15
CA GLU A 328 28.56 -19.40 -3.89
C GLU A 328 29.18 -19.21 -2.48
N ASP A 329 29.97 -18.17 -2.31
CA ASP A 329 30.60 -17.83 -1.02
C ASP A 329 30.22 -16.35 -0.67
N PRO A 330 28.94 -16.07 -0.34
CA PRO A 330 28.51 -14.72 -0.07
C PRO A 330 28.99 -14.23 1.29
N ILE A 331 29.33 -12.94 1.39
CA ILE A 331 29.45 -12.27 2.67
C ILE A 331 28.02 -12.16 3.23
N SER A 332 27.74 -12.95 4.29
CA SER A 332 26.39 -13.12 4.83
C SER A 332 26.20 -12.31 6.11
N VAL A 333 25.18 -11.42 6.10
CA VAL A 333 24.81 -10.58 7.24
C VAL A 333 23.35 -10.79 7.60
N ALA A 334 23.05 -10.75 8.88
CA ALA A 334 21.70 -11.00 9.38
C ALA A 334 21.26 -10.02 10.47
N ASP A 335 19.94 -9.92 10.64
CA ASP A 335 19.30 -9.20 11.73
C ASP A 335 20.01 -9.49 13.07
N PRO A 336 20.40 -8.44 13.81
CA PRO A 336 21.03 -8.58 15.13
C PRO A 336 20.25 -9.42 16.15
N SER A 337 18.94 -9.52 16.02
CA SER A 337 18.08 -10.28 16.95
C SER A 337 18.42 -11.76 17.00
N ILE A 338 18.87 -12.37 15.89
CA ILE A 338 19.21 -13.79 15.83
C ILE A 338 20.43 -14.18 16.68
N PHE A 339 21.23 -13.20 17.10
CA PHE A 339 22.41 -13.38 17.95
C PHE A 339 22.12 -13.24 19.44
N ASN A 340 20.88 -12.92 19.82
CA ASN A 340 20.50 -12.79 21.21
C ASN A 340 20.22 -14.17 21.83
N SER A 341 20.75 -14.41 23.03
CA SER A 341 20.50 -15.63 23.79
C SER A 341 19.46 -15.40 24.88
N ASN A 342 18.48 -16.28 24.96
CA ASN A 342 17.48 -16.33 26.03
C ASN A 342 17.68 -17.58 26.91
N GLY A 343 18.95 -17.91 27.24
CA GLY A 343 19.30 -19.04 28.10
C GLY A 343 19.50 -20.37 27.36
N GLY A 344 19.59 -20.35 26.00
CA GLY A 344 19.87 -21.52 25.16
C GLY A 344 20.68 -21.13 23.93
N PRO A 345 20.82 -22.06 22.94
CA PRO A 345 21.45 -21.77 21.66
C PRO A 345 20.71 -20.59 20.98
N THR A 346 21.48 -19.66 20.42
CA THR A 346 20.92 -18.58 19.63
C THR A 346 20.31 -19.10 18.32
N ILE A 347 19.48 -18.30 17.67
CA ILE A 347 19.00 -18.62 16.31
C ILE A 347 20.21 -18.78 15.37
N ASN A 348 21.21 -17.89 15.49
CA ASN A 348 22.43 -18.00 14.69
C ASN A 348 23.19 -19.32 14.92
N ASP A 349 23.22 -19.86 16.14
CA ASP A 349 23.82 -21.16 16.41
C ASP A 349 23.09 -22.31 15.68
N GLN A 350 21.75 -22.21 15.62
CA GLN A 350 20.93 -23.18 14.86
C GLN A 350 21.24 -23.12 13.36
N PHE A 351 21.38 -21.90 12.82
CA PHE A 351 21.78 -21.68 11.42
C PHE A 351 23.17 -22.18 11.14
N ALA A 352 24.14 -21.86 12.01
CA ALA A 352 25.52 -22.30 11.87
C ALA A 352 25.65 -23.84 11.83
N ALA A 353 24.85 -24.56 12.64
CA ALA A 353 24.80 -26.02 12.64
C ALA A 353 24.32 -26.61 11.30
N VAL A 354 23.44 -25.94 10.61
CA VAL A 354 22.98 -26.32 9.27
C VAL A 354 23.98 -25.89 8.21
N PHE A 355 24.44 -24.63 8.24
CA PHE A 355 25.36 -24.06 7.26
C PHE A 355 26.67 -24.85 7.15
N SER A 356 27.17 -25.39 8.28
CA SER A 356 28.38 -26.27 8.29
C SER A 356 28.25 -27.48 7.39
N LYS A 357 27.03 -28.04 7.21
CA LYS A 357 26.78 -29.20 6.34
C LYS A 357 26.86 -28.87 4.85
N TYR A 358 26.63 -27.60 4.51
CA TYR A 358 26.60 -27.08 3.14
C TYR A 358 27.87 -26.30 2.79
N ASN A 359 28.82 -26.20 3.72
CA ASN A 359 30.00 -25.36 3.59
C ASN A 359 29.64 -23.90 3.30
N HIS A 360 28.48 -23.43 3.85
CA HIS A 360 27.98 -22.06 3.69
C HIS A 360 28.61 -21.16 4.76
N PRO A 361 28.98 -19.90 4.42
CA PRO A 361 29.47 -18.93 5.40
C PRO A 361 28.43 -18.64 6.49
N ILE A 362 28.89 -18.58 7.75
CA ILE A 362 28.01 -18.20 8.86
C ILE A 362 27.65 -16.73 8.80
N PHE A 363 26.47 -16.39 9.35
CA PHE A 363 26.04 -15.01 9.42
C PHE A 363 26.94 -14.17 10.34
N ARG A 364 27.18 -12.94 9.92
CA ARG A 364 27.70 -11.85 10.74
C ARG A 364 26.54 -10.98 11.20
N ARG A 365 26.70 -10.34 12.35
CA ARG A 365 25.71 -9.39 12.85
C ARG A 365 25.69 -8.17 11.94
N ALA A 366 24.54 -7.83 11.37
CA ALA A 366 24.36 -6.63 10.56
C ALA A 366 24.41 -5.36 11.42
N ASP A 367 24.80 -4.25 10.82
CA ASP A 367 24.59 -2.93 11.40
C ASP A 367 23.11 -2.54 11.25
N ASN A 368 22.40 -2.43 12.38
CA ASN A 368 20.96 -2.19 12.43
C ASN A 368 20.55 -0.71 12.45
N GLU A 369 21.48 0.22 12.26
CA GLU A 369 21.11 1.62 12.19
C GLU A 369 20.28 1.90 10.94
N ARG A 370 18.96 2.18 11.15
CA ARG A 370 17.94 2.18 10.09
C ARG A 370 18.12 3.34 9.11
N VAL A 371 18.20 4.58 9.61
CA VAL A 371 18.22 5.79 8.79
C VAL A 371 19.41 5.83 7.83
N SER A 372 20.62 5.49 8.31
CA SER A 372 21.79 5.41 7.44
C SER A 372 21.69 4.28 6.43
N GLY A 373 21.08 3.16 6.82
CA GLY A 373 20.85 2.05 5.92
C GLY A 373 19.87 2.38 4.79
N TRP A 374 18.74 3.02 5.11
CA TRP A 374 17.80 3.53 4.11
C TRP A 374 18.45 4.56 3.18
N THR A 375 19.32 5.41 3.73
CA THR A 375 20.10 6.37 2.94
C THR A 375 21.00 5.66 1.92
N GLN A 376 21.60 4.49 2.27
CA GLN A 376 22.41 3.70 1.34
C GLN A 376 21.59 3.17 0.16
N ILE A 377 20.36 2.72 0.40
CA ILE A 377 19.44 2.28 -0.67
C ILE A 377 19.06 3.47 -1.54
N ARG A 378 18.57 4.56 -0.93
CA ARG A 378 18.12 5.77 -1.65
C ARG A 378 19.19 6.35 -2.55
N ARG A 379 20.42 6.49 -2.06
CA ARG A 379 21.54 7.01 -2.87
C ARG A 379 21.83 6.17 -4.12
N ARG A 380 21.66 4.84 -4.02
CA ARG A 380 21.85 3.95 -5.16
C ARG A 380 20.72 4.05 -6.18
N LEU A 381 19.49 4.29 -5.71
CA LEU A 381 18.33 4.50 -6.56
C LEU A 381 18.34 5.85 -7.25
N GLN A 382 18.81 6.91 -6.56
CA GLN A 382 18.84 8.29 -7.05
C GLN A 382 19.98 8.57 -8.04
N ALA A 383 21.00 7.70 -8.13
CA ALA A 383 22.12 7.92 -9.02
C ALA A 383 21.64 8.07 -10.47
N GLU A 384 22.28 8.95 -11.24
CA GLU A 384 21.94 9.20 -12.65
C GLU A 384 21.97 7.88 -13.45
N ALA A 385 23.04 7.11 -13.31
CA ALA A 385 23.06 5.70 -13.66
C ALA A 385 22.78 4.90 -12.39
N PRO A 386 21.68 4.12 -12.28
CA PRO A 386 21.36 3.38 -11.08
C PRO A 386 22.51 2.52 -10.57
N LEU A 387 22.71 2.50 -9.25
CA LEU A 387 23.70 1.66 -8.58
C LEU A 387 23.05 0.51 -7.78
N LEU A 388 21.74 0.32 -7.96
CA LEU A 388 20.97 -0.81 -7.44
C LEU A 388 20.04 -1.30 -8.55
N TYR A 389 20.18 -2.57 -8.90
CA TYR A 389 19.32 -3.27 -9.85
C TYR A 389 18.74 -4.51 -9.20
N ILE A 390 17.54 -4.89 -9.62
CA ILE A 390 16.82 -6.04 -9.10
C ILE A 390 16.36 -6.88 -10.29
N PHE A 391 16.62 -8.18 -10.26
CA PHE A 391 16.08 -9.09 -11.26
C PHE A 391 14.55 -9.14 -11.18
N ASP A 392 13.88 -9.17 -12.31
CA ASP A 392 12.41 -9.23 -12.39
C ASP A 392 11.82 -10.51 -11.75
N THR A 393 12.67 -11.49 -11.44
CA THR A 393 12.32 -12.69 -10.67
C THR A 393 12.25 -12.44 -9.15
N CYS A 394 12.80 -11.34 -8.64
CA CYS A 394 12.72 -10.94 -7.23
C CYS A 394 11.42 -10.16 -6.98
N THR A 395 10.29 -10.84 -7.15
CA THR A 395 8.97 -10.22 -7.20
C THR A 395 8.52 -9.64 -5.86
N TYR A 396 8.90 -10.28 -4.75
CA TYR A 396 8.53 -9.83 -3.41
C TYR A 396 9.22 -8.50 -3.06
N LEU A 397 10.53 -8.37 -3.31
CA LEU A 397 11.25 -7.13 -3.10
C LEU A 397 10.76 -6.00 -4.03
N ILE A 398 10.50 -6.33 -5.31
CA ILE A 398 9.97 -5.35 -6.29
C ILE A 398 8.61 -4.80 -5.86
N GLU A 399 7.77 -5.63 -5.25
CA GLU A 399 6.43 -5.24 -4.81
C GLU A 399 6.44 -4.51 -3.46
N THR A 400 7.29 -4.93 -2.52
CA THR A 400 7.30 -4.38 -1.16
C THR A 400 8.10 -3.09 -1.05
N LEU A 401 9.25 -2.97 -1.73
CA LEU A 401 10.11 -1.81 -1.63
C LEU A 401 9.40 -0.47 -1.95
N PRO A 402 8.65 -0.34 -3.05
CA PRO A 402 7.93 0.91 -3.34
C PRO A 402 6.69 1.13 -2.47
N SER A 403 6.19 0.10 -1.77
CA SER A 403 5.02 0.21 -0.90
C SER A 403 5.34 0.74 0.50
N LEU A 404 6.63 0.80 0.86
CA LEU A 404 7.07 1.31 2.16
C LEU A 404 6.71 2.78 2.32
N GLN A 405 6.18 3.12 3.50
CA GLN A 405 5.76 4.47 3.85
C GLN A 405 6.77 5.11 4.81
N MET A 406 6.79 6.43 4.84
CA MET A 406 7.54 7.17 5.85
C MET A 406 6.89 6.98 7.22
N ASP A 407 7.70 6.80 8.27
CA ASP A 407 7.19 6.81 9.64
C ASP A 407 6.62 8.20 9.98
N LYS A 408 5.44 8.23 10.59
CA LYS A 408 4.73 9.49 10.89
C LYS A 408 5.42 10.34 11.97
N ARG A 409 6.23 9.74 12.82
CA ARG A 409 6.94 10.41 13.93
C ARG A 409 8.37 10.74 13.53
N GLN A 410 8.99 9.90 12.70
CA GLN A 410 10.36 10.03 12.23
C GLN A 410 10.38 9.88 10.72
N MET A 411 10.15 10.97 9.99
CA MET A 411 10.03 10.98 8.52
C MET A 411 11.28 10.46 7.79
N GLU A 412 12.41 10.38 8.49
CA GLU A 412 13.67 9.82 7.97
C GLU A 412 13.72 8.30 8.05
N ASP A 413 12.76 7.66 8.71
CA ASP A 413 12.66 6.20 8.85
C ASP A 413 11.43 5.66 8.10
N VAL A 414 11.41 4.34 7.92
CA VAL A 414 10.31 3.59 7.32
C VAL A 414 9.33 3.18 8.42
N ASP A 415 8.03 3.30 8.14
CA ASP A 415 6.96 2.77 8.99
C ASP A 415 7.05 1.24 9.06
N SER A 416 7.45 0.71 10.21
CA SER A 416 7.61 -0.73 10.48
C SER A 416 6.28 -1.50 10.62
N THR A 417 5.13 -0.84 10.46
CA THR A 417 3.83 -1.54 10.42
C THR A 417 3.54 -2.16 9.04
N GLY A 418 4.31 -1.79 8.02
CA GLY A 418 4.26 -2.34 6.67
C GLY A 418 5.03 -3.66 6.52
N ASP A 419 5.08 -4.17 5.29
CA ASP A 419 5.86 -5.36 4.92
C ASP A 419 7.29 -4.93 4.52
N ASP A 420 8.15 -4.67 5.51
CA ASP A 420 9.50 -4.14 5.34
C ASP A 420 10.61 -5.20 5.33
N HIS A 421 10.27 -6.48 5.53
CA HIS A 421 11.24 -7.56 5.74
C HIS A 421 12.27 -7.73 4.60
N ALA A 422 11.84 -7.71 3.34
CA ALA A 422 12.79 -7.81 2.21
C ALA A 422 13.64 -6.54 2.07
N ALA A 423 13.08 -5.37 2.39
CA ALA A 423 13.80 -4.12 2.39
C ALA A 423 14.82 -4.05 3.54
N ASP A 424 14.50 -4.60 4.72
CA ASP A 424 15.45 -4.71 5.83
C ASP A 424 16.61 -5.65 5.48
N ALA A 425 16.33 -6.81 4.88
CA ALA A 425 17.38 -7.69 4.35
C ALA A 425 18.27 -6.97 3.31
N LEU A 426 17.67 -6.21 2.40
CA LEU A 426 18.41 -5.37 1.44
C LEU A 426 19.22 -4.28 2.15
N ARG A 427 18.66 -3.66 3.18
CA ARG A 427 19.33 -2.62 3.98
C ARG A 427 20.57 -3.15 4.65
N TYR A 428 20.52 -4.33 5.27
CA TYR A 428 21.68 -4.99 5.87
C TYR A 428 22.76 -5.24 4.82
N LEU A 429 22.40 -5.78 3.66
CA LEU A 429 23.31 -6.01 2.55
C LEU A 429 23.97 -4.70 2.06
N CYS A 430 23.18 -3.65 1.89
CA CYS A 430 23.69 -2.36 1.41
C CYS A 430 24.60 -1.67 2.41
N LYS A 431 24.41 -1.89 3.73
CA LYS A 431 25.30 -1.37 4.77
C LYS A 431 26.62 -2.14 4.83
N GLU A 432 26.61 -3.45 4.60
CA GLU A 432 27.84 -4.23 4.53
C GLU A 432 28.70 -3.79 3.32
N ARG A 433 28.07 -3.34 2.24
CA ARG A 433 28.75 -2.78 1.07
C ARG A 433 28.44 -1.28 0.95
N LEU A 434 29.14 -0.45 1.72
CA LEU A 434 29.03 1.00 1.62
C LEU A 434 29.44 1.51 0.22
N MET A 435 28.81 2.59 -0.24
CA MET A 435 29.29 3.31 -1.43
C MET A 435 30.62 4.01 -1.08
N ASP A 436 31.62 3.81 -1.93
CA ASP A 436 32.87 4.57 -1.81
C ASP A 436 32.58 6.07 -1.94
N SER A 437 33.23 6.89 -1.12
CA SER A 437 33.07 8.34 -1.11
C SER A 437 33.44 9.01 -2.46
N THR A 438 34.19 8.31 -3.32
CA THR A 438 34.57 8.74 -4.67
C THR A 438 33.41 8.73 -5.67
N PHE A 439 32.27 8.10 -5.36
CA PHE A 439 31.04 8.15 -6.18
C PHE A 439 30.07 9.28 -5.77
N SER A 440 30.52 10.25 -5.01
CA SER A 440 29.80 11.51 -4.88
C SER A 440 29.80 12.18 -6.26
N SER A 441 28.76 11.89 -7.05
CA SER A 441 28.45 12.65 -8.26
C SER A 441 28.46 14.12 -7.90
N ALA A 442 29.11 14.91 -8.71
CA ALA A 442 29.11 16.35 -8.61
C ALA A 442 27.67 16.85 -8.46
N VAL A 443 27.26 17.14 -7.23
CA VAL A 443 26.08 17.95 -6.99
C VAL A 443 26.38 19.29 -7.69
N PRO A 444 25.57 19.73 -8.64
CA PRO A 444 25.78 21.04 -9.24
C PRO A 444 25.80 22.07 -8.11
N LYS A 445 26.87 22.81 -7.98
CA LYS A 445 27.00 23.92 -7.02
C LYS A 445 26.03 25.05 -7.41
N SER A 446 24.73 24.84 -7.24
CA SER A 446 23.70 25.84 -7.55
C SER A 446 22.49 25.82 -6.62
N VAL A 447 22.70 25.58 -5.31
CA VAL A 447 21.65 25.85 -4.32
C VAL A 447 22.23 26.68 -3.16
N HIS A 448 22.74 27.85 -3.49
CA HIS A 448 23.03 28.89 -2.50
C HIS A 448 22.46 30.24 -2.95
N ARG A 449 21.24 30.26 -3.50
CA ARG A 449 20.54 31.52 -3.89
C ARG A 449 19.12 31.65 -3.35
N GLY A 450 18.62 30.75 -2.52
CA GLY A 450 17.23 30.80 -2.05
C GLY A 450 16.92 31.87 -0.99
N LYS A 451 17.90 32.37 -0.23
CA LYS A 451 17.62 33.36 0.83
C LYS A 451 17.59 34.81 0.38
N VAL A 452 18.19 35.16 -0.75
CA VAL A 452 18.29 36.55 -1.22
C VAL A 452 17.03 36.98 -2.01
N HIS A 453 16.33 36.04 -2.67
CA HIS A 453 15.14 36.37 -3.47
C HIS A 453 13.90 36.68 -2.65
N LEU A 454 13.70 36.04 -1.50
CA LEU A 454 12.53 36.30 -0.66
C LEU A 454 12.55 37.71 -0.04
N GLN A 455 13.72 38.19 0.33
CA GLN A 455 13.91 39.54 0.90
C GLN A 455 13.68 40.65 -0.13
N LEU A 456 14.06 40.42 -1.38
CA LEU A 456 13.82 41.35 -2.49
C LEU A 456 12.35 41.44 -2.86
N TYR A 457 11.65 40.29 -2.88
CA TYR A 457 10.23 40.25 -3.21
C TYR A 457 9.35 40.92 -2.14
N VAL A 458 9.66 40.72 -0.86
CA VAL A 458 9.00 41.41 0.26
C VAL A 458 9.22 42.93 0.20
N ASN A 459 10.40 43.39 -0.21
CA ASN A 459 10.71 44.80 -0.34
C ASN A 459 10.01 45.44 -1.57
N GLU A 460 9.79 44.70 -2.63
CA GLU A 460 9.02 45.14 -3.79
C GLU A 460 7.52 45.28 -3.49
N ILE A 461 6.94 44.33 -2.77
CA ILE A 461 5.54 44.40 -2.31
C ILE A 461 5.35 45.63 -1.37
N ARG A 462 6.28 45.90 -0.47
CA ARG A 462 6.23 47.08 0.43
C ARG A 462 6.40 48.40 -0.32
N LYS A 463 7.15 48.44 -1.41
CA LYS A 463 7.26 49.65 -2.29
C LYS A 463 6.00 49.90 -3.10
N ASN A 464 5.34 48.84 -3.57
CA ASN A 464 4.10 48.98 -4.34
C ASN A 464 2.91 49.38 -3.48
N GLN A 465 2.84 48.91 -2.23
CA GLN A 465 1.78 49.34 -1.29
C GLN A 465 1.91 50.82 -0.84
N LYS A 466 3.10 51.43 -0.89
CA LYS A 466 3.31 52.85 -0.61
C LYS A 466 2.98 53.78 -1.80
N ARG A 467 2.74 53.20 -3.01
CA ARG A 467 2.40 53.99 -4.22
C ARG A 467 0.87 54.02 -4.49
N THR A 468 0.07 53.33 -3.70
CA THR A 468 -1.41 53.31 -3.90
C THR A 468 -2.16 54.15 -2.85
N VAL A 469 -1.45 54.98 -2.10
CA VAL A 469 -2.05 55.97 -1.17
C VAL A 469 -1.43 57.33 -1.50
N ILE A 470 -1.90 57.89 -2.61
CA ILE A 470 -1.97 59.35 -2.88
C ILE A 470 -3.19 59.53 -3.81
#